data_f08efd49232be5413ba7adbff4914fa0
#
_entry.id   f08efd49232be5413ba7adbff4914fa0
#
_cell.length_a   1.000
_cell.length_b   1.000
_cell.length_c   1.000
_cell.angle_alpha   90.00
_cell.angle_beta   90.00
_cell.angle_gamma   90.00
#
_symmetry.space_group_name_H-M   'P 1'
#
loop_
_entity.id
_entity.type
_entity.pdbx_description
1 polymer ?
#
loop_
_entity_poly.entity_id
_entity_poly.type
_entity_poly.pdbx_seq_one_letter_code
_entity_poly.pdbx_strand_id
1 'polypeptide(L)'
;TGRYVSSHGAMWNFVPLSVGQKTLGDHVRPHGVRCALVGKTHVEPDVEGAARLGMDTTQGLGRLAMEGGFEPYARDDGIWPPGFKVSGNAYCDWLRERGYVSDNPWHDFANSGRGANGEILSGWEMRWAREPAHIAEPHSETPYTTDRAIDFMREAGDQPWVLHLSYIKPHWPYVVPAPYHAMYGPADMLPVVRSDEELQGAHPVVEGFRSEAVSRNFSRDEVRET
;
A
#
# COMPACT_ATOMS: atom_id res chain seq x y z
N THR A 1 0.37 1.98 -18.31
CA THR A 1 0.81 1.70 -19.70
C THR A 1 -0.29 1.96 -20.73
N GLY A 2 -1.58 1.92 -20.36
CA GLY A 2 -2.70 1.94 -21.28
C GLY A 2 -2.80 0.71 -22.21
N ARG A 3 -2.09 -0.37 -21.88
CA ARG A 3 -2.05 -1.63 -22.62
C ARG A 3 -2.60 -2.77 -21.78
N TYR A 4 -3.10 -3.81 -22.45
CA TYR A 4 -3.52 -5.04 -21.75
C TYR A 4 -2.32 -5.76 -21.11
N VAL A 5 -2.57 -6.45 -19.99
CA VAL A 5 -1.55 -7.24 -19.29
C VAL A 5 -0.86 -8.23 -20.20
N SER A 6 -1.61 -8.91 -21.08
CA SER A 6 -1.05 -9.81 -22.10
C SER A 6 -0.06 -9.14 -23.06
N SER A 7 -0.11 -7.81 -23.19
CA SER A 7 0.77 -7.06 -24.11
C SER A 7 2.03 -6.53 -23.42
N HIS A 8 2.01 -6.25 -22.11
CA HIS A 8 3.18 -5.76 -21.38
C HIS A 8 3.80 -6.80 -20.44
N GLY A 9 3.12 -7.93 -20.19
CA GLY A 9 3.66 -9.09 -19.49
C GLY A 9 3.77 -8.99 -17.98
N ALA A 10 3.61 -7.81 -17.36
CA ALA A 10 3.65 -7.65 -15.91
C ALA A 10 2.31 -8.10 -15.31
N MET A 11 2.14 -9.41 -15.14
CA MET A 11 0.85 -10.04 -14.82
C MET A 11 0.69 -10.44 -13.35
N TRP A 12 1.73 -10.24 -12.55
CA TRP A 12 1.77 -10.66 -11.16
C TRP A 12 2.72 -9.74 -10.38
N ASN A 13 2.52 -9.61 -9.06
CA ASN A 13 3.53 -9.03 -8.18
C ASN A 13 4.85 -9.77 -8.41
N PHE A 14 5.98 -9.09 -8.38
CA PHE A 14 7.32 -9.65 -8.69
C PHE A 14 7.59 -9.95 -10.17
N VAL A 15 6.67 -9.67 -11.09
CA VAL A 15 6.95 -9.65 -12.52
C VAL A 15 7.16 -8.20 -12.95
N PRO A 16 8.40 -7.81 -13.32
CA PRO A 16 8.72 -6.41 -13.58
C PRO A 16 8.03 -5.88 -14.85
N LEU A 17 7.69 -4.60 -14.81
CA LEU A 17 7.33 -3.87 -16.01
C LEU A 17 8.62 -3.52 -16.77
N SER A 18 8.81 -4.12 -17.95
CA SER A 18 10.02 -3.91 -18.74
C SER A 18 10.33 -2.43 -18.97
N VAL A 19 11.59 -2.04 -18.83
CA VAL A 19 12.06 -0.64 -18.99
C VAL A 19 11.71 0.00 -20.34
N GLY A 20 11.45 -0.79 -21.37
CA GLY A 20 10.98 -0.31 -22.68
C GLY A 20 9.49 -0.01 -22.78
N GLN A 21 8.70 -0.33 -21.75
CA GLN A 21 7.26 -0.04 -21.76
C GLN A 21 7.02 1.43 -21.41
N LYS A 22 6.35 2.14 -22.32
CA LYS A 22 5.94 3.51 -22.07
C LYS A 22 4.83 3.57 -21.02
N THR A 23 4.98 4.48 -20.10
CA THR A 23 4.03 4.76 -19.01
C THR A 23 3.39 6.13 -19.19
N LEU A 24 2.43 6.48 -18.33
CA LEU A 24 1.81 7.81 -18.34
C LEU A 24 2.88 8.92 -18.26
N GLY A 25 3.87 8.77 -17.37
CA GLY A 25 4.95 9.73 -17.23
C GLY A 25 5.72 9.97 -18.53
N ASP A 26 5.98 8.91 -19.31
CA ASP A 26 6.69 9.03 -20.59
C ASP A 26 5.89 9.78 -21.66
N HIS A 27 4.57 9.73 -21.56
CA HIS A 27 3.69 10.46 -22.49
C HIS A 27 3.51 11.93 -22.12
N VAL A 28 3.47 12.27 -20.83
CA VAL A 28 3.15 13.64 -20.40
C VAL A 28 4.39 14.52 -20.21
N ARG A 29 5.53 13.96 -19.78
CA ARG A 29 6.78 14.74 -19.57
C ARG A 29 7.26 15.53 -20.80
N PRO A 30 7.20 15.02 -22.05
CA PRO A 30 7.56 15.81 -23.22
C PRO A 30 6.75 17.08 -23.41
N HIS A 31 5.59 17.18 -22.75
CA HIS A 31 4.73 18.37 -22.79
C HIS A 31 4.95 19.30 -21.58
N GLY A 32 6.05 19.13 -20.84
CA GLY A 32 6.38 19.95 -19.69
C GLY A 32 5.57 19.64 -18.43
N VAL A 33 4.90 18.48 -18.38
CA VAL A 33 4.11 18.05 -17.22
C VAL A 33 4.99 17.27 -16.24
N ARG A 34 5.12 17.75 -15.00
CA ARG A 34 5.78 17.03 -13.92
C ARG A 34 4.89 15.86 -13.47
N CYS A 35 5.43 14.66 -13.41
CA CYS A 35 4.67 13.45 -13.09
C CYS A 35 5.25 12.81 -11.84
N ALA A 36 4.56 12.89 -10.70
CA ALA A 36 5.05 12.50 -9.39
C ALA A 36 4.21 11.42 -8.72
N LEU A 37 4.85 10.68 -7.80
CA LEU A 37 4.27 9.66 -6.95
C LEU A 37 4.42 10.07 -5.49
N VAL A 38 3.33 10.01 -4.73
CA VAL A 38 3.30 10.07 -3.27
C VAL A 38 2.60 8.83 -2.74
N GLY A 39 3.26 8.13 -1.83
CA GLY A 39 2.75 6.91 -1.21
C GLY A 39 3.22 5.63 -1.90
N LYS A 40 2.33 4.65 -2.01
CA LYS A 40 2.65 3.28 -2.40
C LYS A 40 2.59 3.04 -3.91
N THR A 41 3.48 2.17 -4.40
CA THR A 41 3.34 1.53 -5.71
C THR A 41 3.73 0.05 -5.64
N HIS A 42 3.08 -0.80 -6.46
CA HIS A 42 3.46 -2.20 -6.64
C HIS A 42 4.12 -2.44 -8.00
N VAL A 43 4.67 -1.39 -8.61
CA VAL A 43 5.49 -1.58 -9.80
C VAL A 43 6.80 -2.26 -9.39
N GLU A 44 6.98 -3.49 -9.84
CA GLU A 44 8.26 -4.18 -9.69
C GLU A 44 9.25 -3.58 -10.68
N PRO A 45 10.42 -3.08 -10.24
CA PRO A 45 11.40 -2.48 -11.13
C PRO A 45 12.13 -3.54 -11.97
N ASP A 46 12.30 -3.27 -13.26
CA ASP A 46 13.11 -4.11 -14.18
C ASP A 46 14.61 -3.82 -14.02
N VAL A 47 15.16 -4.25 -12.89
CA VAL A 47 16.57 -4.03 -12.55
C VAL A 47 17.51 -4.69 -13.58
N GLU A 48 17.18 -5.91 -14.04
CA GLU A 48 17.98 -6.62 -15.03
C GLU A 48 17.96 -5.93 -16.39
N GLY A 49 16.78 -5.49 -16.84
CA GLY A 49 16.64 -4.73 -18.07
C GLY A 49 17.39 -3.41 -18.02
N ALA A 50 17.29 -2.68 -16.89
CA ALA A 50 18.04 -1.44 -16.67
C ALA A 50 19.57 -1.68 -16.72
N ALA A 51 20.06 -2.71 -16.05
CA ALA A 51 21.48 -3.07 -16.04
C ALA A 51 21.98 -3.43 -17.46
N ARG A 52 21.21 -4.22 -18.20
CA ARG A 52 21.54 -4.58 -19.60
C ARG A 52 21.63 -3.37 -20.52
N LEU A 53 20.87 -2.32 -20.26
CA LEU A 53 20.87 -1.07 -21.02
C LEU A 53 21.88 -0.03 -20.49
N GLY A 54 22.63 -0.36 -19.42
CA GLY A 54 23.55 0.56 -18.78
C GLY A 54 22.89 1.79 -18.16
N MET A 55 21.63 1.66 -17.73
CA MET A 55 20.88 2.78 -17.14
C MET A 55 21.31 3.00 -15.69
N ASP A 56 21.55 4.27 -15.34
CA ASP A 56 21.67 4.67 -13.94
C ASP A 56 20.28 4.77 -13.30
N THR A 57 19.98 3.81 -12.43
CA THR A 57 18.67 3.71 -11.76
C THR A 57 18.52 4.66 -10.57
N THR A 58 19.57 5.41 -10.22
CA THR A 58 19.55 6.33 -9.07
C THR A 58 19.11 7.75 -9.45
N GLN A 59 19.15 8.09 -10.72
CA GLN A 59 18.83 9.42 -11.21
C GLN A 59 18.22 9.42 -12.63
N GLY A 60 17.70 10.58 -13.03
CA GLY A 60 17.19 10.81 -14.38
C GLY A 60 16.11 9.82 -14.82
N LEU A 61 16.12 9.46 -16.08
CA LEU A 61 15.14 8.54 -16.67
C LEU A 61 15.20 7.14 -16.08
N GLY A 62 16.40 6.69 -15.66
CA GLY A 62 16.53 5.38 -15.04
C GLY A 62 15.78 5.29 -13.72
N ARG A 63 15.89 6.32 -12.86
CA ARG A 63 15.10 6.39 -11.62
C ARG A 63 13.60 6.41 -11.90
N LEU A 64 13.15 7.18 -12.88
CA LEU A 64 11.73 7.22 -13.26
C LEU A 64 11.23 5.87 -13.77
N ALA A 65 12.04 5.15 -14.57
CA ALA A 65 11.68 3.84 -15.08
C ALA A 65 11.47 2.81 -13.96
N MET A 66 12.26 2.88 -12.89
CA MET A 66 12.10 2.02 -11.70
C MET A 66 10.80 2.31 -10.94
N GLU A 67 10.22 3.47 -11.12
CA GLU A 67 9.00 3.93 -10.45
C GLU A 67 7.78 4.00 -11.40
N GLY A 68 7.77 3.21 -12.45
CA GLY A 68 6.68 3.19 -13.43
C GLY A 68 6.48 4.50 -14.17
N GLY A 69 7.55 5.29 -14.31
CA GLY A 69 7.54 6.57 -15.02
C GLY A 69 7.24 7.79 -14.15
N PHE A 70 7.11 7.63 -12.84
CA PHE A 70 6.84 8.71 -11.90
C PHE A 70 8.10 9.13 -11.14
N GLU A 71 8.19 10.41 -10.82
CA GLU A 71 9.16 10.92 -9.83
C GLU A 71 8.74 10.45 -8.44
N PRO A 72 9.55 9.68 -7.70
CA PRO A 72 9.23 9.28 -6.33
C PRO A 72 9.43 10.45 -5.37
N TYR A 73 8.43 11.33 -5.28
CA TYR A 73 8.49 12.53 -4.44
C TYR A 73 8.49 12.17 -2.95
N ALA A 74 7.53 11.33 -2.54
CA ALA A 74 7.47 10.81 -1.16
C ALA A 74 6.98 9.36 -1.20
N ARG A 75 7.92 8.44 -1.46
CA ARG A 75 7.62 7.01 -1.54
C ARG A 75 7.44 6.40 -0.16
N ASP A 76 6.33 5.71 0.05
CA ASP A 76 6.07 4.88 1.23
C ASP A 76 5.24 3.66 0.85
N ASP A 77 5.87 2.50 0.79
CA ASP A 77 5.19 1.24 0.50
C ASP A 77 4.64 0.58 1.76
N GLY A 78 5.10 0.98 2.93
CA GLY A 78 4.71 0.40 4.21
C GLY A 78 4.96 -1.10 4.29
N ILE A 79 4.05 -1.82 4.99
CA ILE A 79 3.99 -3.28 5.05
C ILE A 79 5.29 -3.88 5.64
N TRP A 80 5.60 -3.44 6.86
CA TRP A 80 6.73 -3.94 7.62
C TRP A 80 6.24 -4.93 8.70
N PRO A 81 6.36 -6.27 8.49
CA PRO A 81 5.94 -7.27 9.48
C PRO A 81 6.66 -7.15 10.81
N PRO A 82 6.12 -7.77 11.89
CA PRO A 82 6.80 -7.81 13.18
C PRO A 82 8.19 -8.45 13.06
N GLY A 83 9.15 -7.91 13.83
CA GLY A 83 10.54 -8.38 13.83
C GLY A 83 11.43 -7.73 12.77
N PHE A 84 10.88 -6.94 11.84
CA PHE A 84 11.69 -6.14 10.92
C PHE A 84 12.28 -4.93 11.66
N LYS A 85 13.53 -4.63 11.32
CA LYS A 85 14.17 -3.37 11.71
C LYS A 85 14.12 -2.40 10.54
N VAL A 86 13.29 -1.36 10.67
CA VAL A 86 13.06 -0.40 9.59
C VAL A 86 14.04 0.77 9.72
N SER A 87 14.84 0.98 8.69
CA SER A 87 15.77 2.11 8.60
C SER A 87 15.65 2.79 7.23
N GLY A 88 15.82 4.10 7.19
CA GLY A 88 15.76 4.88 5.94
C GLY A 88 14.37 4.97 5.31
N ASN A 89 13.31 4.68 6.07
CA ASN A 89 11.94 4.96 5.68
C ASN A 89 11.50 6.28 6.29
N ALA A 90 11.14 7.25 5.44
CA ALA A 90 10.85 8.61 5.85
C ALA A 90 9.68 8.71 6.85
N TYR A 91 8.63 7.90 6.69
CA TYR A 91 7.52 7.89 7.63
C TYR A 91 7.93 7.33 9.01
N CYS A 92 8.69 6.24 9.04
CA CYS A 92 9.19 5.68 10.30
C CYS A 92 10.14 6.65 11.03
N ASP A 93 10.99 7.36 10.29
CA ASP A 93 11.89 8.37 10.87
C ASP A 93 11.10 9.57 11.40
N TRP A 94 10.11 10.04 10.66
CA TRP A 94 9.17 11.08 11.08
C TRP A 94 8.35 10.68 12.33
N LEU A 95 7.99 9.39 12.47
CA LEU A 95 7.35 8.86 13.68
C LEU A 95 8.29 8.89 14.88
N ARG A 96 9.56 8.47 14.71
CA ARG A 96 10.56 8.48 15.77
C ARG A 96 10.80 9.90 16.32
N GLU A 97 10.84 10.90 15.44
CA GLU A 97 10.94 12.31 15.83
C GLU A 97 9.76 12.79 16.69
N ARG A 98 8.60 12.11 16.59
CA ARG A 98 7.38 12.39 17.37
C ARG A 98 7.20 11.51 18.60
N GLY A 99 8.25 10.75 18.96
CA GLY A 99 8.25 9.95 20.17
C GLY A 99 7.75 8.51 19.99
N TYR A 100 7.39 8.08 18.78
CA TYR A 100 7.05 6.69 18.47
C TYR A 100 8.32 5.87 18.24
N VAL A 101 9.09 5.63 19.32
CA VAL A 101 10.44 5.07 19.22
C VAL A 101 10.42 3.55 19.33
N SER A 102 10.76 2.87 18.23
CA SER A 102 11.03 1.44 18.18
C SER A 102 11.86 1.09 16.94
N ASP A 103 12.25 -0.17 16.82
CA ASP A 103 12.92 -0.69 15.62
C ASP A 103 11.96 -0.70 14.41
N ASN A 104 10.66 -0.83 14.65
CA ASN A 104 9.62 -0.83 13.61
C ASN A 104 8.41 0.04 14.01
N PRO A 105 8.50 1.38 13.96
CA PRO A 105 7.39 2.24 14.37
C PRO A 105 6.12 2.03 13.55
N TRP A 106 6.27 1.65 12.28
CA TRP A 106 5.16 1.34 11.40
C TRP A 106 4.28 0.21 11.98
N HIS A 107 4.91 -0.89 12.38
CA HIS A 107 4.20 -2.01 12.99
C HIS A 107 3.75 -1.68 14.42
N ASP A 108 4.69 -1.21 15.25
CA ASP A 108 4.50 -1.17 16.70
C ASP A 108 3.52 -0.10 17.16
N PHE A 109 3.28 0.93 16.33
CA PHE A 109 2.38 2.04 16.63
C PHE A 109 1.32 2.25 15.57
N ALA A 110 1.69 2.44 14.30
CA ALA A 110 0.74 2.84 13.26
C ALA A 110 -0.19 1.69 12.84
N ASN A 111 0.25 0.43 13.00
CA ASN A 111 -0.47 -0.75 12.54
C ASN A 111 -0.66 -1.83 13.61
N SER A 112 -0.68 -1.45 14.87
CA SER A 112 -0.98 -2.33 16.01
C SER A 112 -1.69 -1.57 17.11
N GLY A 113 -2.54 -2.28 17.88
CA GLY A 113 -3.12 -1.78 19.11
C GLY A 113 -2.18 -1.98 20.32
N ARG A 114 -2.67 -1.58 21.50
CA ARG A 114 -2.01 -1.85 22.80
C ARG A 114 -2.95 -2.54 23.74
N GLY A 115 -2.50 -3.64 24.31
CA GLY A 115 -3.21 -4.33 25.39
C GLY A 115 -3.05 -3.63 26.73
N ALA A 116 -3.80 -4.12 27.72
CA ALA A 116 -3.87 -3.52 29.04
C ALA A 116 -2.53 -3.51 29.80
N ASN A 117 -1.63 -4.45 29.49
CA ASN A 117 -0.30 -4.54 30.09
C ASN A 117 0.80 -3.92 29.20
N GLY A 118 0.40 -3.20 28.13
CA GLY A 118 1.31 -2.57 27.20
C GLY A 118 1.86 -3.47 26.09
N GLU A 119 1.38 -4.70 25.98
CA GLU A 119 1.74 -5.60 24.90
C GLU A 119 1.26 -5.08 23.53
N ILE A 120 1.99 -5.42 22.47
CA ILE A 120 1.62 -5.08 21.10
C ILE A 120 0.55 -6.07 20.63
N LEU A 121 -0.62 -5.53 20.27
CA LEU A 121 -1.69 -6.26 19.62
C LEU A 121 -1.50 -6.12 18.11
N SER A 122 -0.74 -7.04 17.52
CA SER A 122 -0.31 -6.94 16.13
C SER A 122 -1.48 -6.90 15.16
N GLY A 123 -1.57 -5.86 14.35
CA GLY A 123 -2.59 -5.75 13.30
C GLY A 123 -2.45 -6.80 12.19
N TRP A 124 -1.35 -7.56 12.15
CA TRP A 124 -1.24 -8.74 11.28
C TRP A 124 -2.11 -9.91 11.74
N GLU A 125 -2.61 -9.85 12.98
CA GLU A 125 -3.55 -10.82 13.51
C GLU A 125 -4.97 -10.23 13.46
N MET A 126 -5.80 -10.74 12.57
CA MET A 126 -7.16 -10.24 12.29
C MET A 126 -8.03 -10.09 13.54
N ARG A 127 -7.81 -10.92 14.58
CA ARG A 127 -8.53 -10.82 15.85
C ARG A 127 -8.40 -9.46 16.56
N TRP A 128 -7.36 -8.69 16.19
CA TRP A 128 -7.12 -7.36 16.76
C TRP A 128 -7.58 -6.21 15.85
N ALA A 129 -8.28 -6.52 14.75
CA ALA A 129 -8.71 -5.50 13.79
C ALA A 129 -9.67 -4.44 14.39
N ARG A 130 -10.33 -4.77 15.49
CA ARG A 130 -11.22 -3.84 16.21
C ARG A 130 -10.49 -2.93 17.21
N GLU A 131 -9.27 -3.25 17.55
CA GLU A 131 -8.49 -2.43 18.46
C GLU A 131 -8.01 -1.16 17.75
N PRO A 132 -8.06 0.01 18.41
CA PRO A 132 -7.50 1.21 17.81
C PRO A 132 -5.99 1.09 17.65
N ALA A 133 -5.47 1.54 16.52
CA ALA A 133 -4.03 1.68 16.35
C ALA A 133 -3.45 2.57 17.46
N HIS A 134 -2.29 2.20 17.98
CA HIS A 134 -1.63 2.91 19.09
C HIS A 134 -0.89 4.17 18.60
N ILE A 135 -1.59 4.99 17.86
CA ILE A 135 -1.07 6.22 17.27
C ILE A 135 -2.16 7.31 17.28
N ALA A 136 -1.75 8.55 17.46
CA ALA A 136 -2.67 9.66 17.26
C ALA A 136 -3.08 9.74 15.78
N GLU A 137 -4.36 9.99 15.51
CA GLU A 137 -4.90 10.03 14.14
C GLU A 137 -4.06 10.92 13.18
N PRO A 138 -3.66 12.16 13.55
CA PRO A 138 -2.87 13.02 12.67
C PRO A 138 -1.47 12.47 12.36
N HIS A 139 -1.01 11.47 13.11
CA HIS A 139 0.28 10.84 12.90
C HIS A 139 0.20 9.51 12.14
N SER A 140 -1.00 9.06 11.80
CA SER A 140 -1.18 7.84 11.02
C SER A 140 -0.76 8.04 9.54
N GLU A 141 -0.65 6.94 8.80
CA GLU A 141 -0.12 6.94 7.42
C GLU A 141 -0.94 7.81 6.46
N THR A 142 -2.27 7.79 6.58
CA THR A 142 -3.15 8.53 5.65
C THR A 142 -2.96 10.03 5.75
N PRO A 143 -3.02 10.69 6.93
CA PRO A 143 -2.67 12.10 7.07
C PRO A 143 -1.25 12.42 6.63
N TYR A 144 -0.25 11.62 7.04
CA TYR A 144 1.13 11.82 6.62
C TYR A 144 1.28 11.86 5.10
N THR A 145 0.73 10.85 4.41
CA THR A 145 0.80 10.76 2.95
C THR A 145 0.05 11.92 2.29
N THR A 146 -1.08 12.33 2.86
CA THR A 146 -1.85 13.51 2.39
C THR A 146 -1.04 14.79 2.51
N ASP A 147 -0.35 15.00 3.62
CA ASP A 147 0.52 16.16 3.82
C ASP A 147 1.66 16.21 2.79
N ARG A 148 2.26 15.06 2.47
CA ARG A 148 3.29 14.99 1.40
C ARG A 148 2.71 15.33 0.03
N ALA A 149 1.47 14.94 -0.24
CA ALA A 149 0.80 15.32 -1.49
C ALA A 149 0.53 16.84 -1.54
N ILE A 150 0.11 17.43 -0.43
CA ILE A 150 -0.09 18.87 -0.31
C ILE A 150 1.23 19.63 -0.49
N ASP A 151 2.32 19.12 0.08
CA ASP A 151 3.64 19.71 -0.09
C ASP A 151 4.08 19.70 -1.57
N PHE A 152 3.87 18.56 -2.25
CA PHE A 152 4.12 18.49 -3.70
C PHE A 152 3.31 19.53 -4.48
N MET A 153 2.01 19.64 -4.22
CA MET A 153 1.14 20.61 -4.92
C MET A 153 1.58 22.06 -4.69
N ARG A 154 2.01 22.39 -3.47
CA ARG A 154 2.54 23.71 -3.12
C ARG A 154 3.87 23.98 -3.84
N GLU A 155 4.76 23.00 -3.88
CA GLU A 155 6.05 23.11 -4.56
C GLU A 155 5.88 23.25 -6.08
N ALA A 156 4.99 22.46 -6.68
CA ALA A 156 4.72 22.49 -8.11
C ALA A 156 4.10 23.82 -8.57
N GLY A 157 3.31 24.48 -7.71
CA GLY A 157 2.69 25.77 -8.01
C GLY A 157 1.86 25.74 -9.29
N ASP A 158 2.14 26.72 -10.18
CA ASP A 158 1.44 26.85 -11.47
C ASP A 158 2.02 25.96 -12.59
N GLN A 159 3.09 25.19 -12.31
CA GLN A 159 3.64 24.25 -13.28
C GLN A 159 2.62 23.12 -13.53
N PRO A 160 2.39 22.71 -14.79
CA PRO A 160 1.53 21.56 -15.07
C PRO A 160 2.07 20.29 -14.40
N TRP A 161 1.20 19.57 -13.70
CA TRP A 161 1.58 18.35 -12.99
C TRP A 161 0.50 17.27 -13.02
N VAL A 162 0.94 16.04 -12.84
CA VAL A 162 0.12 14.86 -12.52
C VAL A 162 0.67 14.23 -11.25
N LEU A 163 -0.16 14.04 -10.26
CA LEU A 163 0.20 13.38 -9.02
C LEU A 163 -0.54 12.04 -8.87
N HIS A 164 0.22 10.96 -8.75
CA HIS A 164 -0.30 9.68 -8.29
C HIS A 164 -0.20 9.65 -6.76
N LEU A 165 -1.30 9.98 -6.09
CA LEU A 165 -1.43 9.83 -4.65
C LEU A 165 -2.01 8.45 -4.34
N SER A 166 -1.24 7.62 -3.66
CA SER A 166 -1.60 6.24 -3.37
C SER A 166 -1.47 5.92 -1.88
N TYR A 167 -2.58 5.67 -1.23
CA TYR A 167 -2.63 5.27 0.17
C TYR A 167 -2.40 3.77 0.34
N ILE A 168 -1.79 3.37 1.46
CA ILE A 168 -1.67 1.95 1.83
C ILE A 168 -3.04 1.39 2.24
N LYS A 169 -3.76 2.12 3.11
CA LYS A 169 -5.12 1.73 3.50
C LYS A 169 -6.10 1.86 2.31
N PRO A 170 -7.01 0.91 2.12
CA PRO A 170 -7.46 -0.16 3.05
C PRO A 170 -6.72 -1.51 2.93
N HIS A 171 -5.48 -1.57 2.47
CA HIS A 171 -4.68 -2.80 2.54
C HIS A 171 -4.46 -3.19 4.01
N TRP A 172 -4.38 -4.51 4.30
CA TRP A 172 -4.06 -4.96 5.65
C TRP A 172 -2.67 -4.46 6.11
N PRO A 173 -2.41 -4.36 7.41
CA PRO A 173 -3.28 -4.65 8.56
C PRO A 173 -4.51 -3.74 8.63
N TYR A 174 -5.69 -4.29 9.00
CA TYR A 174 -6.96 -3.54 9.04
C TYR A 174 -7.15 -2.75 10.34
N VAL A 175 -6.10 -2.29 10.94
CA VAL A 175 -6.12 -1.48 12.16
C VAL A 175 -6.09 -0.01 11.78
N VAL A 176 -6.93 0.79 12.41
CA VAL A 176 -7.02 2.25 12.21
C VAL A 176 -7.05 2.98 13.55
N PRO A 177 -6.63 4.26 13.62
CA PRO A 177 -6.63 5.00 14.87
C PRO A 177 -8.05 5.33 15.35
N ALA A 178 -8.17 5.63 16.65
CA ALA A 178 -9.39 6.23 17.18
C ALA A 178 -9.61 7.61 16.55
N PRO A 179 -10.88 8.03 16.30
CA PRO A 179 -12.11 7.32 16.60
C PRO A 179 -12.58 6.36 15.49
N TYR A 180 -11.89 6.28 14.38
CA TYR A 180 -12.35 5.59 13.16
C TYR A 180 -12.51 4.08 13.34
N HIS A 181 -11.74 3.44 14.22
CA HIS A 181 -11.85 2.00 14.53
C HIS A 181 -13.26 1.59 15.00
N ALA A 182 -14.04 2.51 15.52
CA ALA A 182 -15.38 2.27 16.07
C ALA A 182 -16.50 2.92 15.24
N MET A 183 -16.19 3.41 14.01
CA MET A 183 -17.20 4.08 13.17
C MET A 183 -18.29 3.15 12.68
N TYR A 184 -17.95 1.89 12.41
CA TYR A 184 -18.87 0.90 11.85
C TYR A 184 -18.82 -0.36 12.69
N GLY A 185 -19.97 -1.02 12.81
CA GLY A 185 -20.11 -2.32 13.47
C GLY A 185 -20.80 -3.33 12.57
N PRO A 186 -20.95 -4.59 13.02
CA PRO A 186 -21.61 -5.63 12.24
C PRO A 186 -23.01 -5.27 11.76
N ALA A 187 -23.74 -4.44 12.54
CA ALA A 187 -25.07 -3.99 12.19
C ALA A 187 -25.15 -3.01 11.02
N ASP A 188 -24.00 -2.36 10.71
CA ASP A 188 -23.88 -1.40 9.61
C ASP A 188 -23.52 -2.07 8.28
N MET A 189 -23.17 -3.37 8.34
CA MET A 189 -22.72 -4.12 7.17
C MET A 189 -23.91 -4.62 6.35
N LEU A 190 -23.78 -4.52 5.03
CA LEU A 190 -24.74 -5.14 4.11
C LEU A 190 -24.73 -6.66 4.27
N PRO A 191 -25.89 -7.34 4.06
CA PRO A 191 -25.94 -8.78 4.04
C PRO A 191 -24.93 -9.34 3.01
N VAL A 192 -24.26 -10.42 3.39
CA VAL A 192 -23.39 -11.13 2.45
C VAL A 192 -24.24 -11.73 1.34
N VAL A 193 -23.94 -11.37 0.09
CA VAL A 193 -24.56 -12.01 -1.08
C VAL A 193 -23.86 -13.33 -1.30
N ARG A 194 -24.54 -14.41 -0.95
CA ARG A 194 -24.02 -15.79 -1.04
C ARG A 194 -25.17 -16.75 -1.30
N SER A 195 -24.96 -17.75 -2.13
CA SER A 195 -25.90 -18.86 -2.32
C SER A 195 -25.17 -20.20 -2.35
N ASP A 196 -25.88 -21.25 -2.02
CA ASP A 196 -25.34 -22.64 -2.07
C ASP A 196 -25.06 -23.08 -3.51
N GLU A 197 -25.72 -22.46 -4.50
CA GLU A 197 -25.49 -22.75 -5.92
C GLU A 197 -24.10 -22.30 -6.38
N GLU A 198 -23.50 -21.28 -5.76
CA GLU A 198 -22.12 -20.87 -6.05
C GLU A 198 -21.09 -21.97 -5.74
N LEU A 199 -21.48 -22.95 -4.95
CA LEU A 199 -20.64 -24.10 -4.60
C LEU A 199 -20.66 -25.20 -5.67
N GLN A 200 -21.60 -25.11 -6.62
CA GLN A 200 -21.82 -26.15 -7.62
C GLN A 200 -21.21 -25.76 -8.96
N GLY A 201 -20.25 -26.55 -9.44
CA GLY A 201 -19.64 -26.34 -10.75
C GLY A 201 -18.81 -25.08 -10.87
N ALA A 202 -18.24 -24.59 -9.79
CA ALA A 202 -17.38 -23.41 -9.80
C ALA A 202 -16.15 -23.60 -10.71
N HIS A 203 -15.68 -22.51 -11.30
CA HIS A 203 -14.45 -22.53 -12.09
C HIS A 203 -13.27 -23.02 -11.23
N PRO A 204 -12.33 -23.86 -11.76
CA PRO A 204 -11.22 -24.42 -10.98
C PRO A 204 -10.38 -23.39 -10.23
N VAL A 205 -10.24 -22.17 -10.75
CA VAL A 205 -9.55 -21.06 -10.07
C VAL A 205 -10.32 -20.64 -8.79
N VAL A 206 -11.65 -20.59 -8.84
CA VAL A 206 -12.50 -20.26 -7.69
C VAL A 206 -12.39 -21.36 -6.64
N GLU A 207 -12.43 -22.61 -7.06
CA GLU A 207 -12.22 -23.77 -6.17
C GLU A 207 -10.84 -23.73 -5.50
N GLY A 208 -9.80 -23.39 -6.27
CA GLY A 208 -8.45 -23.21 -5.73
C GLY A 208 -8.40 -22.14 -4.64
N PHE A 209 -8.94 -20.94 -4.88
CA PHE A 209 -9.02 -19.88 -3.87
C PHE A 209 -9.82 -20.28 -2.62
N ARG A 210 -10.94 -21.00 -2.80
CA ARG A 210 -11.78 -21.46 -1.68
C ARG A 210 -11.07 -22.51 -0.82
N SER A 211 -10.16 -23.28 -1.40
CA SER A 211 -9.38 -24.30 -0.69
C SER A 211 -8.25 -23.70 0.17
N GLU A 212 -7.87 -22.45 -0.08
CA GLU A 212 -6.85 -21.76 0.71
C GLU A 212 -7.28 -21.56 2.17
N ALA A 213 -6.32 -21.66 3.09
CA ALA A 213 -6.59 -21.57 4.53
C ALA A 213 -7.25 -20.24 4.91
N VAL A 214 -6.83 -19.13 4.30
CA VAL A 214 -7.42 -17.81 4.53
C VAL A 214 -8.89 -17.79 4.13
N SER A 215 -9.21 -18.25 2.90
CA SER A 215 -10.58 -18.28 2.40
C SER A 215 -11.50 -19.16 3.24
N ARG A 216 -11.00 -20.31 3.71
CA ARG A 216 -11.75 -21.19 4.61
C ARG A 216 -12.10 -20.55 5.94
N ASN A 217 -11.21 -19.69 6.46
CA ASN A 217 -11.46 -18.96 7.68
C ASN A 217 -12.58 -17.92 7.52
N PHE A 218 -12.72 -17.32 6.34
CA PHE A 218 -13.77 -16.35 6.02
C PHE A 218 -15.10 -16.99 5.59
N SER A 219 -15.20 -18.33 5.55
CA SER A 219 -16.43 -19.00 5.17
C SER A 219 -17.47 -19.14 6.29
N ARG A 220 -17.11 -18.81 7.52
CA ARG A 220 -17.97 -18.93 8.70
C ARG A 220 -18.67 -17.60 8.99
N ASP A 221 -19.94 -17.66 9.39
CA ASP A 221 -20.70 -16.47 9.78
C ASP A 221 -20.10 -15.74 10.99
N GLU A 222 -19.40 -16.47 11.84
CA GLU A 222 -18.70 -15.97 13.03
C GLU A 222 -17.57 -14.99 12.70
N VAL A 223 -17.05 -15.01 11.48
CA VAL A 223 -15.96 -14.13 11.04
C VAL A 223 -16.47 -12.80 10.43
N ARG A 224 -17.77 -12.60 10.33
CA ARG A 224 -18.38 -11.33 9.90
C ARG A 224 -18.10 -10.18 10.86
N GLU A 225 -17.62 -10.49 12.04
CA GLU A 225 -17.39 -9.55 13.11
C GLU A 225 -15.94 -9.06 13.22
N THR A 226 -15.05 -9.55 12.36
CA THR A 226 -13.63 -9.13 12.32
C THR A 226 -13.34 -8.20 11.17
#